data_94d359fba160f6a8a76c7b91a166ac60
#
_entry.id   94d359fba160f6a8a76c7b91a166ac60
#
_cell.length_a   1.000
_cell.length_b   1.000
_cell.length_c   1.000
_cell.angle_alpha   90.00
_cell.angle_beta   90.00
_cell.angle_gamma   90.00
#
_symmetry.space_group_name_H-M   'P 1'
#
loop_
_entity.id
_entity.type
_entity.pdbx_description
1 polymer ?
#
loop_
_entity_poly.entity_id
_entity_poly.type
_entity_poly.pdbx_seq_one_letter_code
_entity_poly.pdbx_strand_id
1 'polypeptide(L)'
;MSMTGFARVDGGAEAAPEGGESPIPWTWTWEIRSVNAKGLDLRTRLPSLAEGWESRIRERAQARLARGSVTVTWTLEQADRAKVPQVVVNEPFLREILALQEKLEADGLVYPTAPSLDRLLAIRGVVEVVERVADTAVIAALEAPALADLDRALDGMVEARGREGAKLKAVLETHLDEMAELTGRAVAAAETQPAALRARMADQLALLLEASPPVSEERMVQELALLATKAEVREETDRLTAHVAACRELLSDGGAIGRKLDFLCQELNREANTLCSKAVDLELTGIGVELKTRIERFREQIQNVE
;
A
#
# COMPACT_ATOMS: atom_id res chain seq x y z
N MET A 1 11.48 4.65 4.99
CA MET A 1 10.21 4.26 5.66
C MET A 1 9.47 3.24 4.79
N SER A 2 8.45 2.51 5.31
CA SER A 2 7.55 1.73 4.46
C SER A 2 6.50 2.65 3.85
N MET A 3 6.00 2.32 2.65
CA MET A 3 4.86 3.03 2.05
C MET A 3 3.50 2.52 2.53
N THR A 4 3.45 1.41 3.26
CA THR A 4 2.23 0.84 3.82
C THR A 4 2.02 1.30 5.25
N GLY A 5 0.77 1.56 5.63
CA GLY A 5 0.43 1.98 6.97
C GLY A 5 -1.08 2.15 7.17
N PHE A 6 -1.47 2.17 8.44
CA PHE A 6 -2.83 2.43 8.87
C PHE A 6 -2.80 3.28 10.14
N ALA A 7 -3.68 4.26 10.20
CA ALA A 7 -3.94 5.03 11.41
C ALA A 7 -5.42 5.30 11.57
N ARG A 8 -5.90 5.29 12.80
CA ARG A 8 -7.27 5.64 13.17
C ARG A 8 -7.25 6.54 14.39
N VAL A 9 -8.04 7.58 14.35
CA VAL A 9 -8.28 8.49 15.48
C VAL A 9 -9.77 8.73 15.58
N ASP A 10 -10.30 8.47 16.76
CA ASP A 10 -11.68 8.78 17.11
C ASP A 10 -11.70 10.11 17.87
N GLY A 11 -12.68 10.95 17.60
CA GLY A 11 -12.86 12.25 18.23
C GLY A 11 -14.33 12.57 18.45
N GLY A 12 -14.59 13.68 19.12
CA GLY A 12 -15.94 14.14 19.35
C GLY A 12 -15.98 15.55 19.90
N ALA A 13 -17.06 16.25 19.63
CA ALA A 13 -17.36 17.56 20.19
C ALA A 13 -18.87 17.81 20.19
N GLU A 14 -19.30 18.83 20.93
CA GLU A 14 -20.66 19.32 20.90
C GLU A 14 -20.80 20.40 19.84
N ALA A 15 -21.86 20.32 19.04
CA ALA A 15 -22.20 21.35 18.05
C ALA A 15 -23.73 21.55 17.99
N ALA A 16 -24.15 22.78 17.80
CA ALA A 16 -25.55 23.14 17.63
C ALA A 16 -25.93 23.19 16.16
N PRO A 17 -27.06 22.58 15.77
CA PRO A 17 -27.64 22.74 14.43
C PRO A 17 -28.08 24.19 14.16
N GLU A 18 -28.33 24.48 12.87
CA GLU A 18 -29.00 25.74 12.48
C GLU A 18 -30.39 25.87 13.18
N GLY A 19 -30.72 27.10 13.63
CA GLY A 19 -31.99 27.38 14.31
C GLY A 19 -31.91 27.59 15.81
N GLY A 20 -30.71 27.55 16.42
CA GLY A 20 -30.50 27.90 17.84
C GLY A 20 -30.87 26.79 18.81
N GLU A 21 -30.90 25.55 18.37
CA GLU A 21 -31.09 24.38 19.22
C GLU A 21 -29.91 24.21 20.16
N SER A 22 -30.12 23.48 21.26
CA SER A 22 -29.06 23.17 22.20
C SER A 22 -27.96 22.33 21.53
N PRO A 23 -26.66 22.54 21.87
CA PRO A 23 -25.57 21.72 21.35
C PRO A 23 -25.81 20.23 21.65
N ILE A 24 -25.52 19.41 20.67
CA ILE A 24 -25.61 17.96 20.76
C ILE A 24 -24.25 17.34 20.55
N PRO A 25 -23.94 16.20 21.18
CA PRO A 25 -22.67 15.53 21.02
C PRO A 25 -22.58 14.82 19.67
N TRP A 26 -21.49 15.07 18.95
CA TRP A 26 -21.09 14.42 17.71
C TRP A 26 -19.81 13.65 17.94
N THR A 27 -19.69 12.52 17.27
CA THR A 27 -18.46 11.71 17.25
C THR A 27 -18.02 11.50 15.82
N TRP A 28 -16.72 11.40 15.61
CA TRP A 28 -16.16 11.13 14.30
C TRP A 28 -14.99 10.16 14.39
N THR A 29 -14.70 9.56 13.26
CA THR A 29 -13.52 8.72 13.07
C THR A 29 -12.76 9.19 11.86
N TRP A 30 -11.46 9.44 12.01
CA TRP A 30 -10.50 9.52 10.92
C TRP A 30 -9.84 8.17 10.71
N GLU A 31 -9.95 7.63 9.51
CA GLU A 31 -9.16 6.48 9.06
C GLU A 31 -8.25 6.89 7.92
N ILE A 32 -6.97 6.59 8.06
CA ILE A 32 -5.96 6.84 7.03
C ILE A 32 -5.32 5.51 6.66
N ARG A 33 -5.38 5.16 5.38
CA ARG A 33 -4.76 3.95 4.81
C ARG A 33 -3.77 4.36 3.74
N SER A 34 -2.59 3.78 3.78
CA SER A 34 -1.54 4.02 2.80
C SER A 34 -1.07 2.71 2.21
N VAL A 35 -0.95 2.67 0.87
CA VAL A 35 -0.38 1.55 0.11
C VAL A 35 0.68 2.06 -0.86
N ASN A 36 1.51 1.15 -1.36
CA ASN A 36 2.58 1.50 -2.29
C ASN A 36 2.06 2.18 -3.56
N ALA A 37 2.73 3.29 -3.97
CA ALA A 37 2.51 3.97 -5.25
C ALA A 37 3.76 4.71 -5.72
N LYS A 38 3.84 4.99 -7.03
CA LYS A 38 5.00 5.69 -7.64
C LYS A 38 5.15 7.15 -7.20
N GLY A 39 4.06 7.80 -6.81
CA GLY A 39 3.99 9.17 -6.31
C GLY A 39 3.01 9.26 -5.15
N LEU A 40 2.72 10.48 -4.67
CA LEU A 40 1.65 10.70 -3.69
C LEU A 40 0.32 10.84 -4.43
N ASP A 41 -0.56 9.85 -4.25
CA ASP A 41 -1.97 9.88 -4.69
C ASP A 41 -2.85 9.96 -3.44
N LEU A 42 -3.58 11.06 -3.27
CA LEU A 42 -4.44 11.30 -2.13
C LEU A 42 -5.91 11.23 -2.54
N ARG A 43 -6.65 10.34 -1.91
CA ARG A 43 -8.10 10.18 -2.05
C ARG A 43 -8.78 10.49 -0.73
N THR A 44 -9.79 11.33 -0.78
CA THR A 44 -10.62 11.69 0.36
C THR A 44 -11.98 11.01 0.25
N ARG A 45 -12.52 10.59 1.38
CA ARG A 45 -13.89 10.11 1.53
C ARG A 45 -14.51 10.87 2.69
N LEU A 46 -15.32 11.85 2.37
CA LEU A 46 -15.94 12.77 3.32
C LEU A 46 -17.47 12.76 3.15
N PRO A 47 -18.23 13.08 4.19
CA PRO A 47 -19.63 13.46 4.04
C PRO A 47 -19.75 14.66 3.08
N SER A 48 -20.81 14.73 2.29
CA SER A 48 -21.01 15.76 1.24
C SER A 48 -20.87 17.19 1.75
N LEU A 49 -21.33 17.45 2.98
CA LEU A 49 -21.22 18.78 3.61
C LEU A 49 -19.78 19.17 3.99
N ALA A 50 -18.86 18.21 4.07
CA ALA A 50 -17.46 18.43 4.40
C ALA A 50 -16.53 18.37 3.17
N GLU A 51 -17.04 18.25 1.96
CA GLU A 51 -16.22 18.22 0.73
C GLU A 51 -15.32 19.45 0.59
N GLY A 52 -15.76 20.61 1.07
CA GLY A 52 -14.93 21.84 1.12
C GLY A 52 -13.63 21.73 1.93
N TRP A 53 -13.44 20.68 2.73
CA TRP A 53 -12.21 20.46 3.51
C TRP A 53 -11.10 19.76 2.70
N GLU A 54 -11.38 19.26 1.51
CA GLU A 54 -10.41 18.47 0.72
C GLU A 54 -9.07 19.17 0.51
N SER A 55 -9.11 20.48 0.21
CA SER A 55 -7.87 21.25 -0.03
C SER A 55 -6.98 21.29 1.24
N ARG A 56 -7.59 21.49 2.41
CA ARG A 56 -6.89 21.54 3.70
C ARG A 56 -6.37 20.17 4.11
N ILE A 57 -7.13 19.11 3.88
CA ILE A 57 -6.69 17.72 4.11
C ILE A 57 -5.51 17.40 3.23
N ARG A 58 -5.57 17.79 1.95
CA ARG A 58 -4.49 17.58 0.98
C ARG A 58 -3.20 18.29 1.40
N GLU A 59 -3.29 19.56 1.78
CA GLU A 59 -2.15 20.34 2.26
C GLU A 59 -1.47 19.69 3.47
N ARG A 60 -2.26 19.30 4.49
CA ARG A 60 -1.75 18.65 5.71
C ARG A 60 -1.10 17.30 5.44
N ALA A 61 -1.70 16.50 4.52
CA ALA A 61 -1.16 15.22 4.12
C ALA A 61 0.14 15.37 3.31
N GLN A 62 0.21 16.33 2.38
CA GLN A 62 1.40 16.60 1.57
C GLN A 62 2.58 17.14 2.39
N ALA A 63 2.31 17.85 3.50
CA ALA A 63 3.35 18.31 4.41
C ALA A 63 4.06 17.14 5.15
N ARG A 64 3.43 15.98 5.27
CA ARG A 64 3.92 14.83 6.05
C ARG A 64 4.29 13.61 5.22
N LEU A 65 3.68 13.45 4.05
CA LEU A 65 3.80 12.26 3.22
C LEU A 65 4.30 12.64 1.82
N ALA A 66 5.39 12.02 1.37
CA ALA A 66 5.99 12.28 0.06
C ALA A 66 5.52 11.29 -1.02
N ARG A 67 5.16 10.06 -0.64
CA ARG A 67 4.79 8.98 -1.58
C ARG A 67 3.72 8.05 -0.99
N GLY A 68 3.07 7.29 -1.87
CA GLY A 68 2.05 6.30 -1.53
C GLY A 68 0.67 6.69 -2.05
N SER A 69 -0.20 5.71 -2.26
CA SER A 69 -1.63 5.95 -2.46
C SER A 69 -2.29 5.97 -1.09
N VAL A 70 -2.74 7.16 -0.68
CA VAL A 70 -3.25 7.44 0.66
C VAL A 70 -4.75 7.72 0.56
N THR A 71 -5.53 6.92 1.27
CA THR A 71 -6.98 7.16 1.41
C THR A 71 -7.25 7.70 2.80
N VAL A 72 -7.86 8.88 2.87
CA VAL A 72 -8.30 9.54 4.09
C VAL A 72 -9.82 9.50 4.15
N THR A 73 -10.35 8.82 5.13
CA THR A 73 -11.80 8.68 5.34
C THR A 73 -12.19 9.39 6.63
N TRP A 74 -13.22 10.21 6.56
CA TRP A 74 -13.84 10.82 7.73
C TRP A 74 -15.30 10.39 7.81
N THR A 75 -15.67 9.78 8.92
CA THR A 75 -17.07 9.43 9.22
C THR A 75 -17.53 10.27 10.39
N LEU A 76 -18.75 10.80 10.31
CA LEU A 76 -19.38 11.61 11.35
C LEU A 76 -20.67 10.94 11.78
N GLU A 77 -20.85 10.79 13.07
CA GLU A 77 -22.06 10.21 13.66
C GLU A 77 -22.51 11.06 14.84
N GLN A 78 -23.82 11.13 15.04
CA GLN A 78 -24.37 11.65 16.28
C GLN A 78 -24.12 10.62 17.40
N ALA A 79 -23.64 11.07 18.57
CA ALA A 79 -23.39 10.18 19.69
C ALA A 79 -24.68 9.45 20.12
N ASP A 80 -24.59 8.17 20.45
CA ASP A 80 -25.74 7.28 20.69
C ASP A 80 -26.75 7.82 21.71
N ARG A 81 -26.28 8.59 22.73
CA ARG A 81 -27.15 9.23 23.73
C ARG A 81 -28.00 10.35 23.18
N ALA A 82 -27.67 10.88 22.00
CA ALA A 82 -28.37 11.99 21.35
C ALA A 82 -29.24 11.56 20.16
N LYS A 83 -29.25 10.28 19.81
CA LYS A 83 -30.09 9.69 18.75
C LYS A 83 -31.57 9.61 19.18
N VAL A 84 -32.16 10.75 19.54
CA VAL A 84 -33.60 10.81 19.74
C VAL A 84 -34.23 11.14 18.40
N PRO A 85 -35.04 10.24 17.81
CA PRO A 85 -35.70 10.53 16.56
C PRO A 85 -36.56 11.80 16.70
N GLN A 86 -36.44 12.72 15.76
CA GLN A 86 -37.29 13.88 15.72
C GLN A 86 -38.58 13.53 14.98
N VAL A 87 -39.69 13.74 15.65
CA VAL A 87 -41.01 13.60 15.03
C VAL A 87 -41.38 14.93 14.37
N VAL A 88 -41.52 14.91 13.07
CA VAL A 88 -41.94 16.09 12.28
C VAL A 88 -43.33 15.83 11.75
N VAL A 89 -44.22 16.80 11.95
CA VAL A 89 -45.58 16.78 11.37
C VAL A 89 -45.56 17.54 10.05
N ASN A 90 -45.96 16.89 8.97
CA ASN A 90 -46.11 17.50 7.66
C ASN A 90 -47.42 18.35 7.63
N GLU A 91 -47.36 19.55 8.20
CA GLU A 91 -48.51 20.42 8.28
C GLU A 91 -49.15 20.76 6.90
N PRO A 92 -48.38 21.01 5.81
CA PRO A 92 -49.00 21.25 4.50
C PRO A 92 -49.88 20.06 4.06
N PHE A 93 -49.34 18.83 4.17
CA PHE A 93 -50.09 17.63 3.79
C PHE A 93 -51.32 17.42 4.71
N LEU A 94 -51.18 17.66 6.01
CA LEU A 94 -52.30 17.59 6.95
C LEU A 94 -53.41 18.58 6.57
N ARG A 95 -53.06 19.78 6.19
CA ARG A 95 -54.04 20.82 5.74
C ARG A 95 -54.76 20.41 4.45
N GLU A 96 -54.04 19.77 3.49
CA GLU A 96 -54.67 19.25 2.28
C GLU A 96 -55.72 18.16 2.58
N ILE A 97 -55.40 17.26 3.53
CA ILE A 97 -56.33 16.21 3.96
C ILE A 97 -57.58 16.81 4.60
N LEU A 98 -57.42 17.81 5.47
CA LEU A 98 -58.56 18.50 6.10
C LEU A 98 -59.42 19.26 5.08
N ALA A 99 -58.81 19.97 4.14
CA ALA A 99 -59.52 20.66 3.07
C ALA A 99 -60.27 19.66 2.14
N LEU A 100 -59.68 18.49 1.87
CA LEU A 100 -60.35 17.44 1.11
C LEU A 100 -61.58 16.92 1.87
N GLN A 101 -61.48 16.71 3.19
CA GLN A 101 -62.60 16.29 4.00
C GLN A 101 -63.74 17.29 3.96
N GLU A 102 -63.45 18.58 4.19
CA GLU A 102 -64.46 19.65 4.13
C GLU A 102 -65.20 19.70 2.76
N LYS A 103 -64.45 19.53 1.67
CA LYS A 103 -65.01 19.47 0.32
C LYS A 103 -65.94 18.25 0.14
N LEU A 104 -65.53 17.05 0.58
CA LEU A 104 -66.34 15.85 0.46
C LEU A 104 -67.59 15.88 1.32
N GLU A 105 -67.55 16.57 2.48
CA GLU A 105 -68.71 16.84 3.32
C GLU A 105 -69.69 17.80 2.63
N ALA A 106 -69.18 18.88 2.02
CA ALA A 106 -69.99 19.85 1.28
C ALA A 106 -70.63 19.21 0.04
N ASP A 107 -69.97 18.31 -0.64
CA ASP A 107 -70.47 17.58 -1.78
C ASP A 107 -71.46 16.44 -1.40
N GLY A 108 -71.69 16.21 -0.09
CA GLY A 108 -72.56 15.15 0.43
C GLY A 108 -72.07 13.73 0.25
N LEU A 109 -70.78 13.54 -0.02
CA LEU A 109 -70.16 12.26 -0.28
C LEU A 109 -69.78 11.54 1.02
N VAL A 110 -69.59 12.27 2.12
CA VAL A 110 -69.31 11.73 3.48
C VAL A 110 -70.16 12.50 4.52
N TYR A 111 -70.40 11.84 5.64
CA TYR A 111 -71.10 12.50 6.77
C TYR A 111 -70.11 13.44 7.51
N PRO A 112 -70.58 14.61 7.95
CA PRO A 112 -69.79 15.53 8.78
C PRO A 112 -69.32 14.80 10.06
N THR A 113 -68.04 14.66 10.20
CA THR A 113 -67.40 14.06 11.39
C THR A 113 -66.18 14.84 11.79
N ALA A 114 -66.06 15.20 13.06
CA ALA A 114 -64.83 15.85 13.53
C ALA A 114 -63.63 14.86 13.36
N PRO A 115 -62.58 15.28 12.66
CA PRO A 115 -61.39 14.43 12.48
C PRO A 115 -60.73 14.15 13.83
N SER A 116 -60.40 12.91 14.06
CA SER A 116 -59.73 12.46 15.29
C SER A 116 -58.21 12.58 15.07
N LEU A 117 -57.52 13.25 15.99
CA LEU A 117 -56.08 13.51 15.91
C LEU A 117 -55.23 12.22 15.73
N ASP A 118 -55.58 11.16 16.44
CA ASP A 118 -54.93 9.87 16.35
C ASP A 118 -55.02 9.27 14.94
N ARG A 119 -56.17 9.41 14.27
CA ARG A 119 -56.36 8.95 12.89
C ARG A 119 -55.61 9.80 11.88
N LEU A 120 -55.59 11.10 12.07
CA LEU A 120 -54.84 12.02 11.19
C LEU A 120 -53.33 11.74 11.29
N LEU A 121 -52.78 11.54 12.50
CA LEU A 121 -51.40 11.25 12.70
C LEU A 121 -51.01 9.83 12.24
N ALA A 122 -51.99 8.92 12.10
CA ALA A 122 -51.76 7.57 11.56
C ALA A 122 -51.68 7.56 10.01
N ILE A 123 -52.05 8.62 9.34
CA ILE A 123 -51.94 8.71 7.86
C ILE A 123 -50.46 8.79 7.49
N ARG A 124 -50.03 7.86 6.63
CA ARG A 124 -48.64 7.84 6.15
C ARG A 124 -48.26 9.13 5.45
N GLY A 125 -47.19 9.78 5.86
CA GLY A 125 -46.70 11.06 5.34
C GLY A 125 -47.18 12.27 6.13
N VAL A 126 -48.09 12.13 7.15
CA VAL A 126 -48.44 13.18 8.10
C VAL A 126 -47.43 13.27 9.23
N VAL A 127 -47.00 12.13 9.74
CA VAL A 127 -45.95 12.06 10.74
C VAL A 127 -44.74 11.37 10.13
N GLU A 128 -43.61 12.03 10.15
CA GLU A 128 -42.34 11.51 9.71
C GLU A 128 -41.37 11.48 10.88
N VAL A 129 -40.66 10.36 10.99
CA VAL A 129 -39.57 10.22 11.93
C VAL A 129 -38.28 10.54 11.16
N VAL A 130 -37.67 11.67 11.49
CA VAL A 130 -36.48 12.16 10.80
C VAL A 130 -35.28 11.95 11.73
N GLU A 131 -34.26 11.26 11.23
CA GLU A 131 -32.97 11.27 11.91
C GLU A 131 -32.31 12.64 11.71
N ARG A 132 -31.74 13.18 12.78
CA ARG A 132 -30.99 14.43 12.70
C ARG A 132 -29.73 14.20 11.86
N VAL A 133 -29.64 14.89 10.75
CA VAL A 133 -28.45 14.89 9.88
C VAL A 133 -27.64 16.14 10.24
N ALA A 134 -26.30 16.01 10.24
CA ALA A 134 -25.43 17.18 10.39
C ALA A 134 -25.77 18.21 9.29
N ASP A 135 -25.86 19.47 9.67
CA ASP A 135 -26.03 20.60 8.76
C ASP A 135 -24.71 21.40 8.61
N THR A 136 -24.76 22.47 7.83
CA THR A 136 -23.58 23.33 7.59
C THR A 136 -23.05 23.99 8.84
N ALA A 137 -23.90 24.34 9.81
CA ALA A 137 -23.48 24.95 11.07
C ALA A 137 -22.74 23.95 11.96
N VAL A 138 -23.26 22.72 12.03
CA VAL A 138 -22.58 21.62 12.73
C VAL A 138 -21.21 21.35 12.12
N ILE A 139 -21.13 21.20 10.79
CA ILE A 139 -19.85 20.95 10.11
C ILE A 139 -18.84 22.08 10.33
N ALA A 140 -19.29 23.33 10.28
CA ALA A 140 -18.43 24.49 10.55
C ALA A 140 -17.90 24.51 12.00
N ALA A 141 -18.75 24.17 12.96
CA ALA A 141 -18.35 24.11 14.37
C ALA A 141 -17.38 22.97 14.66
N LEU A 142 -17.53 21.84 13.97
CA LEU A 142 -16.68 20.64 14.15
C LEU A 142 -15.36 20.73 13.37
N GLU A 143 -15.19 21.67 12.45
CA GLU A 143 -14.02 21.72 11.56
C GLU A 143 -12.71 21.79 12.31
N ALA A 144 -12.54 22.72 13.23
CA ALA A 144 -11.28 22.93 13.94
C ALA A 144 -10.86 21.69 14.78
N PRO A 145 -11.72 21.12 15.63
CA PRO A 145 -11.37 19.92 16.38
C PRO A 145 -11.19 18.70 15.49
N ALA A 146 -11.97 18.53 14.43
CA ALA A 146 -11.84 17.42 13.48
C ALA A 146 -10.50 17.49 12.72
N LEU A 147 -10.07 18.67 12.28
CA LEU A 147 -8.78 18.84 11.62
C LEU A 147 -7.60 18.67 12.57
N ALA A 148 -7.73 18.98 13.85
CA ALA A 148 -6.71 18.68 14.86
C ALA A 148 -6.55 17.17 15.04
N ASP A 149 -7.64 16.41 15.00
CA ASP A 149 -7.62 14.94 15.05
C ASP A 149 -7.09 14.32 13.75
N LEU A 150 -7.31 14.96 12.60
CA LEU A 150 -6.67 14.58 11.34
C LEU A 150 -5.13 14.70 11.47
N ASP A 151 -4.63 15.79 12.06
CA ASP A 151 -3.20 15.96 12.26
C ASP A 151 -2.63 14.83 13.13
N ARG A 152 -3.31 14.46 14.22
CA ARG A 152 -2.93 13.29 15.04
C ARG A 152 -2.96 11.98 14.27
N ALA A 153 -3.97 11.79 13.41
CA ALA A 153 -4.06 10.60 12.57
C ALA A 153 -2.93 10.54 11.53
N LEU A 154 -2.57 11.66 10.93
CA LEU A 154 -1.44 11.76 9.99
C LEU A 154 -0.10 11.48 10.68
N ASP A 155 0.11 12.02 11.87
CA ASP A 155 1.31 11.77 12.68
C ASP A 155 1.39 10.28 13.07
N GLY A 156 0.27 9.68 13.50
CA GLY A 156 0.17 8.25 13.76
C GLY A 156 0.45 7.37 12.51
N MET A 157 0.07 7.85 11.32
CA MET A 157 0.40 7.20 10.04
C MET A 157 1.90 7.23 9.77
N VAL A 158 2.57 8.37 9.98
CA VAL A 158 4.04 8.50 9.82
C VAL A 158 4.77 7.55 10.77
N GLU A 159 4.34 7.48 12.04
CA GLU A 159 4.91 6.55 13.01
C GLU A 159 4.69 5.08 12.61
N ALA A 160 3.48 4.72 12.15
CA ALA A 160 3.18 3.37 11.70
C ALA A 160 4.08 2.96 10.52
N ARG A 161 4.26 3.86 9.54
CA ARG A 161 5.19 3.67 8.40
C ARG A 161 6.65 3.56 8.85
N GLY A 162 7.04 4.29 9.90
CA GLY A 162 8.37 4.19 10.51
C GLY A 162 8.62 2.83 11.15
N ARG A 163 7.67 2.36 11.97
CA ARG A 163 7.75 1.03 12.60
C ARG A 163 7.79 -0.11 11.58
N GLU A 164 6.95 -0.03 10.55
CA GLU A 164 6.94 -1.02 9.49
C GLU A 164 8.22 -0.98 8.66
N GLY A 165 8.74 0.22 8.38
CA GLY A 165 10.02 0.42 7.71
C GLY A 165 11.20 -0.18 8.47
N ALA A 166 11.20 -0.12 9.80
CA ALA A 166 12.24 -0.75 10.63
C ALA A 166 12.21 -2.29 10.53
N LYS A 167 11.02 -2.88 10.54
CA LYS A 167 10.85 -4.34 10.33
C LYS A 167 11.32 -4.75 8.94
N LEU A 168 10.91 -3.98 7.92
CA LEU A 168 11.30 -4.24 6.53
C LEU A 168 12.82 -4.15 6.37
N LYS A 169 13.48 -3.18 7.01
CA LYS A 169 14.93 -3.06 7.02
C LYS A 169 15.60 -4.32 7.56
N ALA A 170 15.13 -4.85 8.69
CA ALA A 170 15.68 -6.09 9.28
C ALA A 170 15.53 -7.30 8.33
N VAL A 171 14.39 -7.42 7.63
CA VAL A 171 14.18 -8.48 6.63
C VAL A 171 15.14 -8.31 5.45
N LEU A 172 15.33 -7.09 4.97
CA LEU A 172 16.27 -6.82 3.86
C LEU A 172 17.72 -7.10 4.26
N GLU A 173 18.13 -6.75 5.49
CA GLU A 173 19.45 -7.07 6.02
C GLU A 173 19.69 -8.59 6.08
N THR A 174 18.69 -9.37 6.52
CA THR A 174 18.74 -10.82 6.50
C THR A 174 18.97 -11.38 5.08
N HIS A 175 18.24 -10.89 4.09
CA HIS A 175 18.46 -11.32 2.70
C HIS A 175 19.83 -10.93 2.16
N LEU A 176 20.38 -9.78 2.54
CA LEU A 176 21.74 -9.38 2.17
C LEU A 176 22.80 -10.27 2.83
N ASP A 177 22.57 -10.72 4.08
CA ASP A 177 23.46 -11.66 4.76
C ASP A 177 23.47 -13.02 4.06
N GLU A 178 22.27 -13.54 3.71
CA GLU A 178 22.15 -14.79 2.93
C GLU A 178 22.82 -14.69 1.55
N MET A 179 22.66 -13.55 0.85
CA MET A 179 23.32 -13.34 -0.44
C MET A 179 24.84 -13.21 -0.29
N ALA A 180 25.34 -12.58 0.77
CA ALA A 180 26.76 -12.49 1.06
C ALA A 180 27.37 -13.87 1.33
N GLU A 181 26.68 -14.72 2.11
CA GLU A 181 27.11 -16.11 2.38
C GLU A 181 27.16 -16.92 1.09
N LEU A 182 26.11 -16.87 0.27
CA LEU A 182 26.07 -17.56 -1.03
C LEU A 182 27.16 -17.06 -1.96
N THR A 183 27.46 -15.76 -1.99
CA THR A 183 28.55 -15.21 -2.77
C THR A 183 29.89 -15.71 -2.28
N GLY A 184 30.11 -15.79 -0.97
CA GLY A 184 31.33 -16.38 -0.37
C GLY A 184 31.49 -17.85 -0.75
N ARG A 185 30.42 -18.64 -0.74
CA ARG A 185 30.43 -20.03 -1.23
C ARG A 185 30.74 -20.11 -2.71
N ALA A 186 30.21 -19.18 -3.53
CA ALA A 186 30.52 -19.10 -4.96
C ALA A 186 32.01 -18.80 -5.20
N VAL A 187 32.61 -17.90 -4.41
CA VAL A 187 34.06 -17.61 -4.46
C VAL A 187 34.85 -18.87 -4.15
N ALA A 188 34.52 -19.58 -3.08
CA ALA A 188 35.24 -20.83 -2.70
C ALA A 188 35.09 -21.94 -3.76
N ALA A 189 33.88 -22.12 -4.30
CA ALA A 189 33.65 -23.08 -5.39
C ALA A 189 34.40 -22.69 -6.68
N ALA A 190 34.52 -21.39 -6.97
CA ALA A 190 35.29 -20.91 -8.13
C ALA A 190 36.78 -21.31 -8.08
N GLU A 191 37.37 -21.46 -6.88
CA GLU A 191 38.73 -21.91 -6.72
C GLU A 191 38.94 -23.39 -7.17
N THR A 192 37.91 -24.22 -7.11
CA THR A 192 37.94 -25.63 -7.56
C THR A 192 37.61 -25.78 -9.05
N GLN A 193 37.02 -24.77 -9.69
CA GLN A 193 36.69 -24.77 -11.12
C GLN A 193 37.82 -25.14 -12.07
N PRO A 194 39.10 -24.71 -11.88
CA PRO A 194 40.18 -25.09 -12.80
C PRO A 194 40.39 -26.58 -12.89
N ALA A 195 40.19 -27.35 -11.81
CA ALA A 195 40.29 -28.81 -11.82
C ALA A 195 39.12 -29.46 -12.58
N ALA A 196 37.89 -29.01 -12.31
CA ALA A 196 36.67 -29.46 -13.03
C ALA A 196 36.74 -29.12 -14.51
N LEU A 197 37.26 -27.95 -14.86
CA LEU A 197 37.47 -27.52 -16.23
C LEU A 197 38.50 -28.42 -16.96
N ARG A 198 39.63 -28.76 -16.32
CA ARG A 198 40.60 -29.67 -16.89
C ARG A 198 40.02 -31.05 -17.17
N ALA A 199 39.26 -31.60 -16.22
CA ALA A 199 38.56 -32.87 -16.42
C ALA A 199 37.61 -32.82 -17.61
N ARG A 200 36.76 -31.82 -17.69
CA ARG A 200 35.83 -31.62 -18.82
C ARG A 200 36.52 -31.39 -20.16
N MET A 201 37.66 -30.68 -20.16
CA MET A 201 38.50 -30.52 -21.36
C MET A 201 39.11 -31.86 -21.79
N ALA A 202 39.55 -32.68 -20.88
CA ALA A 202 40.10 -34.01 -21.19
C ALA A 202 39.03 -34.92 -21.81
N ASP A 203 37.81 -34.92 -21.25
CA ASP A 203 36.69 -35.71 -21.76
C ASP A 203 36.28 -35.24 -23.17
N GLN A 204 36.19 -33.94 -23.40
CA GLN A 204 35.88 -33.37 -24.71
C GLN A 204 36.98 -33.65 -25.74
N LEU A 205 38.24 -33.58 -25.33
CA LEU A 205 39.37 -33.93 -26.16
C LEU A 205 39.31 -35.40 -26.60
N ALA A 206 39.02 -36.32 -25.68
CA ALA A 206 38.86 -37.73 -25.98
C ALA A 206 37.76 -37.97 -27.03
N LEU A 207 36.58 -37.32 -26.88
CA LEU A 207 35.47 -37.41 -27.84
C LEU A 207 35.86 -36.84 -29.22
N LEU A 208 36.63 -35.74 -29.27
CA LEU A 208 37.08 -35.14 -30.54
C LEU A 208 38.10 -35.98 -31.28
N LEU A 209 38.99 -36.69 -30.54
CA LEU A 209 39.96 -37.61 -31.09
C LEU A 209 39.33 -38.89 -31.68
N GLU A 210 38.18 -39.32 -31.15
CA GLU A 210 37.39 -40.45 -31.66
C GLU A 210 36.47 -40.04 -32.84
N ALA A 211 36.33 -38.78 -33.16
CA ALA A 211 35.44 -38.27 -34.19
C ALA A 211 35.92 -38.67 -35.61
N SER A 212 34.98 -39.08 -36.47
CA SER A 212 35.21 -39.38 -37.90
C SER A 212 34.34 -38.49 -38.78
N PRO A 213 34.93 -37.62 -39.63
CA PRO A 213 36.34 -37.40 -39.90
C PRO A 213 37.11 -36.72 -38.74
N PRO A 214 38.44 -36.86 -38.67
CA PRO A 214 39.26 -36.25 -37.61
C PRO A 214 39.12 -34.73 -37.58
N VAL A 215 39.02 -34.16 -36.37
CA VAL A 215 39.00 -32.72 -36.16
C VAL A 215 40.40 -32.17 -36.29
N SER A 216 40.60 -31.02 -36.96
CA SER A 216 41.89 -30.39 -37.07
C SER A 216 42.45 -29.88 -35.70
N GLU A 217 43.75 -29.92 -35.51
CA GLU A 217 44.42 -29.46 -34.30
C GLU A 217 44.08 -27.99 -33.96
N GLU A 218 43.99 -27.12 -34.98
CA GLU A 218 43.63 -25.71 -34.83
C GLU A 218 42.25 -25.55 -34.25
N ARG A 219 41.29 -26.37 -34.70
CA ARG A 219 39.91 -26.33 -34.21
C ARG A 219 39.80 -26.88 -32.77
N MET A 220 40.60 -27.86 -32.43
CA MET A 220 40.73 -28.34 -31.04
C MET A 220 41.24 -27.29 -30.09
N VAL A 221 42.28 -26.58 -30.46
CA VAL A 221 42.87 -25.47 -29.68
C VAL A 221 41.87 -24.35 -29.53
N GLN A 222 41.12 -24.00 -30.57
CA GLN A 222 40.07 -22.95 -30.51
C GLN A 222 38.94 -23.33 -29.55
N GLU A 223 38.42 -24.55 -29.59
CA GLU A 223 37.36 -25.03 -28.69
C GLU A 223 37.82 -25.07 -27.22
N LEU A 224 39.03 -25.50 -26.96
CA LEU A 224 39.61 -25.52 -25.60
C LEU A 224 39.85 -24.11 -25.07
N ALA A 225 40.33 -23.18 -25.89
CA ALA A 225 40.49 -21.79 -25.50
C ALA A 225 39.14 -21.11 -25.19
N LEU A 226 38.11 -21.44 -25.97
CA LEU A 226 36.76 -20.95 -25.78
C LEU A 226 36.14 -21.45 -24.47
N LEU A 227 36.38 -22.75 -24.13
CA LEU A 227 35.94 -23.35 -22.87
C LEU A 227 36.64 -22.70 -21.67
N ALA A 228 37.95 -22.46 -21.79
CA ALA A 228 38.73 -21.80 -20.72
C ALA A 228 38.25 -20.39 -20.45
N THR A 229 37.98 -19.59 -21.51
CA THR A 229 37.50 -18.23 -21.39
C THR A 229 36.06 -18.16 -20.82
N LYS A 230 35.21 -19.11 -21.20
CA LYS A 230 33.83 -19.18 -20.70
C LYS A 230 33.72 -19.62 -19.24
N ALA A 231 34.73 -20.28 -18.68
CA ALA A 231 34.69 -20.83 -17.34
C ALA A 231 35.18 -19.86 -16.25
N GLU A 232 35.66 -18.69 -16.60
CA GLU A 232 36.10 -17.71 -15.62
C GLU A 232 34.91 -16.99 -14.99
N VAL A 233 34.76 -17.11 -13.65
CA VAL A 233 33.65 -16.56 -12.88
C VAL A 233 34.08 -15.56 -11.82
N ARG A 234 35.35 -15.22 -11.76
CA ARG A 234 35.91 -14.34 -10.72
C ARG A 234 35.34 -12.93 -10.80
N GLU A 235 35.17 -12.42 -11.99
CA GLU A 235 34.61 -11.09 -12.22
C GLU A 235 33.16 -11.01 -11.70
N GLU A 236 32.33 -12.04 -11.95
CA GLU A 236 30.95 -12.12 -11.49
C GLU A 236 30.87 -12.18 -9.96
N THR A 237 31.73 -12.95 -9.32
CA THR A 237 31.75 -13.06 -7.84
C THR A 237 32.22 -11.76 -7.19
N ASP A 238 33.21 -11.08 -7.76
CA ASP A 238 33.70 -9.78 -7.28
C ASP A 238 32.60 -8.71 -7.42
N ARG A 239 31.89 -8.69 -8.55
CA ARG A 239 30.76 -7.78 -8.78
C ARG A 239 29.59 -8.08 -7.86
N LEU A 240 29.22 -9.34 -7.65
CA LEU A 240 28.20 -9.72 -6.68
C LEU A 240 28.54 -9.22 -5.27
N THR A 241 29.79 -9.38 -4.84
CA THR A 241 30.27 -8.89 -3.55
C THR A 241 30.12 -7.36 -3.45
N ALA A 242 30.55 -6.65 -4.48
CA ALA A 242 30.44 -5.18 -4.52
C ALA A 242 29.00 -4.69 -4.50
N HIS A 243 28.09 -5.34 -5.26
CA HIS A 243 26.69 -4.96 -5.31
C HIS A 243 25.95 -5.24 -3.98
N VAL A 244 26.26 -6.37 -3.31
CA VAL A 244 25.72 -6.64 -1.96
C VAL A 244 26.19 -5.58 -0.96
N ALA A 245 27.46 -5.18 -1.00
CA ALA A 245 27.99 -4.10 -0.15
C ALA A 245 27.29 -2.77 -0.42
N ALA A 246 27.12 -2.40 -1.71
CA ALA A 246 26.41 -1.19 -2.11
C ALA A 246 24.93 -1.19 -1.65
N CYS A 247 24.25 -2.33 -1.66
CA CYS A 247 22.89 -2.44 -1.09
C CYS A 247 22.88 -2.16 0.42
N ARG A 248 23.86 -2.66 1.17
CA ARG A 248 23.99 -2.40 2.63
C ARG A 248 24.23 -0.93 2.93
N GLU A 249 25.11 -0.31 2.16
CA GLU A 249 25.40 1.13 2.28
C GLU A 249 24.12 1.96 2.06
N LEU A 250 23.37 1.70 0.98
CA LEU A 250 22.08 2.37 0.73
C LEU A 250 21.07 2.18 1.86
N LEU A 251 20.97 0.96 2.44
CA LEU A 251 20.06 0.70 3.57
C LEU A 251 20.50 1.44 4.85
N SER A 252 21.80 1.68 5.01
CA SER A 252 22.35 2.46 6.14
C SER A 252 22.07 3.95 5.97
N ASP A 253 22.30 4.50 4.77
CA ASP A 253 22.13 5.92 4.47
C ASP A 253 20.67 6.35 4.56
N GLY A 254 19.74 5.45 4.19
CA GLY A 254 18.31 5.74 4.20
C GLY A 254 17.86 6.71 3.11
N GLY A 255 16.71 7.36 3.31
CA GLY A 255 16.11 8.27 2.33
C GLY A 255 15.42 7.54 1.18
N ALA A 256 15.26 8.19 0.02
CA ALA A 256 14.56 7.65 -1.14
C ALA A 256 15.44 6.64 -1.91
N ILE A 257 15.66 5.47 -1.34
CA ILE A 257 16.59 4.45 -1.85
C ILE A 257 15.97 3.39 -2.76
N GLY A 258 14.64 3.25 -2.77
CA GLY A 258 13.96 2.15 -3.45
C GLY A 258 14.35 1.96 -4.93
N ARG A 259 14.49 3.05 -5.72
CA ARG A 259 14.91 2.95 -7.13
C ARG A 259 16.35 2.51 -7.29
N LYS A 260 17.25 2.96 -6.40
CA LYS A 260 18.67 2.58 -6.43
C LYS A 260 18.83 1.10 -6.09
N LEU A 261 18.08 0.62 -5.09
CA LEU A 261 18.05 -0.79 -4.73
C LEU A 261 17.48 -1.67 -5.86
N ASP A 262 16.39 -1.24 -6.53
CA ASP A 262 15.84 -1.99 -7.68
C ASP A 262 16.86 -2.11 -8.82
N PHE A 263 17.63 -1.05 -9.10
CA PHE A 263 18.72 -1.09 -10.05
C PHE A 263 19.80 -2.09 -9.63
N LEU A 264 20.26 -2.07 -8.37
CA LEU A 264 21.24 -3.04 -7.86
C LEU A 264 20.72 -4.48 -7.91
N CYS A 265 19.43 -4.70 -7.69
CA CYS A 265 18.82 -6.03 -7.88
C CYS A 265 18.91 -6.52 -9.32
N GLN A 266 18.76 -5.62 -10.30
CA GLN A 266 18.92 -5.98 -11.71
C GLN A 266 20.36 -6.37 -12.02
N GLU A 267 21.34 -5.63 -11.51
CA GLU A 267 22.76 -5.97 -11.66
C GLU A 267 23.11 -7.28 -10.95
N LEU A 268 22.67 -7.46 -9.69
CA LEU A 268 22.83 -8.73 -8.97
C LEU A 268 22.26 -9.92 -9.76
N ASN A 269 21.07 -9.77 -10.33
CA ASN A 269 20.45 -10.83 -11.12
C ASN A 269 21.21 -11.11 -12.42
N ARG A 270 21.77 -10.06 -13.05
CA ARG A 270 22.63 -10.19 -14.23
C ARG A 270 23.88 -10.98 -13.92
N GLU A 271 24.61 -10.63 -12.84
CA GLU A 271 25.80 -11.33 -12.43
C GLU A 271 25.53 -12.79 -12.02
N ALA A 272 24.43 -13.04 -11.28
CA ALA A 272 24.00 -14.40 -10.95
C ALA A 272 23.65 -15.26 -12.19
N ASN A 273 23.02 -14.65 -13.23
CA ASN A 273 22.75 -15.33 -14.49
C ASN A 273 24.04 -15.68 -15.23
N THR A 274 25.01 -14.74 -15.27
CA THR A 274 26.30 -14.97 -15.92
C THR A 274 27.08 -16.05 -15.18
N LEU A 275 27.08 -16.04 -13.84
CA LEU A 275 27.67 -17.07 -12.99
C LEU A 275 27.10 -18.47 -13.33
N CYS A 276 25.76 -18.62 -13.39
CA CYS A 276 25.13 -19.88 -13.78
C CYS A 276 25.53 -20.35 -15.18
N SER A 277 25.66 -19.42 -16.13
CA SER A 277 26.02 -19.77 -17.52
C SER A 277 27.50 -20.16 -17.69
N LYS A 278 28.37 -19.66 -16.83
CA LYS A 278 29.83 -19.97 -16.83
C LYS A 278 30.20 -21.13 -15.90
N ALA A 279 29.31 -21.53 -14.98
CA ALA A 279 29.55 -22.64 -14.04
C ALA A 279 29.83 -23.94 -14.80
N VAL A 280 30.92 -24.60 -14.44
CA VAL A 280 31.33 -25.89 -15.03
C VAL A 280 30.82 -27.06 -14.20
N ASP A 281 30.64 -26.87 -12.90
CA ASP A 281 30.19 -27.87 -11.96
C ASP A 281 28.75 -27.62 -11.46
N LEU A 282 28.15 -28.66 -10.86
CA LEU A 282 26.78 -28.61 -10.34
C LEU A 282 26.66 -27.78 -9.07
N GLU A 283 27.72 -27.71 -8.26
CA GLU A 283 27.70 -26.97 -7.00
C GLU A 283 27.59 -25.45 -7.27
N LEU A 284 28.45 -24.92 -8.14
CA LEU A 284 28.43 -23.52 -8.49
C LEU A 284 27.14 -23.15 -9.21
N THR A 285 26.62 -24.04 -10.07
CA THR A 285 25.29 -23.85 -10.70
C THR A 285 24.18 -23.78 -9.65
N GLY A 286 24.19 -24.66 -8.65
CA GLY A 286 23.24 -24.67 -7.54
C GLY A 286 23.29 -23.38 -6.74
N ILE A 287 24.47 -22.89 -6.37
CA ILE A 287 24.65 -21.61 -5.67
C ILE A 287 24.09 -20.45 -6.51
N GLY A 288 24.35 -20.41 -7.80
CA GLY A 288 23.82 -19.38 -8.69
C GLY A 288 22.28 -19.34 -8.73
N VAL A 289 21.63 -20.51 -8.72
CA VAL A 289 20.15 -20.62 -8.68
C VAL A 289 19.61 -20.16 -7.31
N GLU A 290 20.28 -20.50 -6.21
CA GLU A 290 19.92 -20.03 -4.88
C GLU A 290 20.06 -18.51 -4.78
N LEU A 291 21.15 -17.92 -5.30
CA LEU A 291 21.35 -16.47 -5.38
C LEU A 291 20.20 -15.78 -6.11
N LYS A 292 19.82 -16.27 -7.29
CA LYS A 292 18.68 -15.72 -8.05
C LYS A 292 17.39 -15.72 -7.23
N THR A 293 17.13 -16.79 -6.51
CA THR A 293 15.93 -16.89 -5.65
C THR A 293 15.98 -15.87 -4.51
N ARG A 294 17.15 -15.64 -3.90
CA ARG A 294 17.31 -14.64 -2.84
C ARG A 294 17.21 -13.23 -3.36
N ILE A 295 17.79 -12.93 -4.52
CA ILE A 295 17.71 -11.63 -5.18
C ILE A 295 16.25 -11.27 -5.51
N GLU A 296 15.46 -12.23 -6.02
CA GLU A 296 14.06 -11.98 -6.34
C GLU A 296 13.22 -11.70 -5.09
N ARG A 297 13.39 -12.47 -4.00
CA ARG A 297 12.73 -12.20 -2.71
C ARG A 297 13.12 -10.84 -2.14
N PHE A 298 14.39 -10.48 -2.20
CA PHE A 298 14.88 -9.16 -1.79
C PHE A 298 14.22 -8.06 -2.62
N ARG A 299 14.13 -8.24 -3.92
CA ARG A 299 13.47 -7.31 -4.85
C ARG A 299 11.99 -7.10 -4.55
N GLU A 300 11.25 -8.16 -4.25
CA GLU A 300 9.84 -8.08 -3.83
C GLU A 300 9.69 -7.20 -2.57
N GLN A 301 10.58 -7.34 -1.59
CA GLN A 301 10.53 -6.52 -0.38
C GLN A 301 10.87 -5.04 -0.63
N ILE A 302 11.80 -4.76 -1.54
CA ILE A 302 12.20 -3.40 -1.92
C ILE A 302 11.02 -2.61 -2.50
N GLN A 303 10.05 -3.25 -3.15
CA GLN A 303 8.88 -2.55 -3.70
C GLN A 303 8.08 -1.78 -2.65
N ASN A 304 8.22 -2.13 -1.37
CA ASN A 304 7.56 -1.46 -0.25
C ASN A 304 8.44 -0.40 0.43
N VAL A 305 9.67 -0.18 -0.05
CA VAL A 305 10.62 0.82 0.49
C VAL A 305 10.40 2.18 -0.16
N GLU A 306 10.28 3.21 0.69
CA GLU A 306 10.24 4.62 0.27
C GLU A 306 11.65 5.18 0.08
#